data_f2cb00418de850afe597a99822835c24
#
_entry.id   f2cb00418de850afe597a99822835c24
#
_cell.length_a   1.000
_cell.length_b   1.000
_cell.length_c   1.000
_cell.angle_alpha   90.00
_cell.angle_beta   90.00
_cell.angle_gamma   90.00
#
_symmetry.space_group_name_H-M   'P 1'
#
loop_
_entity.id
_entity.type
_entity.pdbx_description
1 polymer ?
#
loop_
_entity_poly.entity_id
_entity_poly.type
_entity_poly.pdbx_seq_one_letter_code
_entity_poly.pdbx_strand_id
1 'polypeptide(L)'
;MSPSTPIRLVALDLDGTLLDSQSQISPRTRQAIADAAGRGVIVLPCTGRPLASLPPLVAQLPGIRYAITSNGAAVWDMGTDPLSAVYSRYSDATQRSTHEPVLLERHCLPPETAREVFALYREYHGPLSIFSDGRSYLDGAGMALFQDRHIQRHSTEARQPDDGRTHVVRDLDEWMSRHAHEVEKFCMFFDSIEIAQAALVRFRAFPGIEAVQGAPDNVEVTAAGVDKGTALLALADWLGIPREAT
;
A
#
# COMPACT_ATOMS: atom_id res chain seq x y z
N MET A 1 -2.31 36.85 -16.88
CA MET A 1 -2.35 35.56 -16.13
C MET A 1 -1.84 34.51 -17.09
N SER A 2 -0.71 33.86 -16.78
CA SER A 2 -0.23 32.71 -17.59
C SER A 2 -1.34 31.65 -17.58
N PRO A 3 -1.62 30.99 -18.71
CA PRO A 3 -2.59 29.89 -18.73
C PRO A 3 -2.11 28.81 -17.75
N SER A 4 -2.97 28.40 -16.82
CA SER A 4 -2.67 27.31 -15.91
C SER A 4 -2.44 26.03 -16.73
N THR A 5 -1.36 25.34 -16.50
CA THR A 5 -1.12 24.01 -17.12
C THR A 5 -2.28 23.08 -16.75
N PRO A 6 -2.94 22.46 -17.72
CA PRO A 6 -4.04 21.55 -17.41
C PRO A 6 -3.52 20.33 -16.66
N ILE A 7 -4.23 19.90 -15.61
CA ILE A 7 -3.91 18.70 -14.85
C ILE A 7 -4.09 17.47 -15.76
N ARG A 8 -3.10 16.57 -15.75
CA ARG A 8 -3.03 15.34 -16.55
C ARG A 8 -2.89 14.08 -15.72
N LEU A 9 -2.44 14.22 -14.47
CA LEU A 9 -2.22 13.10 -13.54
C LEU A 9 -2.80 13.47 -12.17
N VAL A 10 -3.60 12.57 -11.58
CA VAL A 10 -4.21 12.75 -10.25
C VAL A 10 -4.03 11.47 -9.44
N ALA A 11 -3.38 11.57 -8.30
CA ALA A 11 -3.27 10.49 -7.34
C ALA A 11 -4.30 10.65 -6.22
N LEU A 12 -5.02 9.59 -5.92
CA LEU A 12 -6.06 9.56 -4.89
C LEU A 12 -5.63 8.62 -3.75
N ASP A 13 -5.51 9.17 -2.55
CA ASP A 13 -5.44 8.31 -1.36
C ASP A 13 -6.76 7.57 -1.17
N LEU A 14 -6.71 6.40 -0.54
CA LEU A 14 -7.88 5.53 -0.39
C LEU A 14 -8.63 5.80 0.92
N ASP A 15 -7.99 5.52 2.03
CA ASP A 15 -8.64 5.45 3.33
C ASP A 15 -8.94 6.85 3.88
N GLY A 16 -10.23 7.18 4.05
CA GLY A 16 -10.65 8.51 4.48
C GLY A 16 -10.60 9.60 3.40
N THR A 17 -10.29 9.25 2.13
CA THR A 17 -10.24 10.16 0.98
C THR A 17 -11.17 9.68 -0.14
N LEU A 18 -10.76 8.64 -0.89
CA LEU A 18 -11.59 8.05 -1.94
C LEU A 18 -12.68 7.15 -1.36
N LEU A 19 -12.33 6.42 -0.30
CA LEU A 19 -13.23 5.53 0.44
C LEU A 19 -13.78 6.26 1.66
N ASP A 20 -15.09 6.17 1.85
CA ASP A 20 -15.76 6.65 3.06
C ASP A 20 -15.55 5.70 4.25
N SER A 21 -16.16 6.02 5.40
CA SER A 21 -16.07 5.20 6.62
C SER A 21 -16.69 3.79 6.50
N GLN A 22 -17.43 3.54 5.41
CA GLN A 22 -18.01 2.23 5.08
C GLN A 22 -17.26 1.55 3.94
N SER A 23 -16.06 2.04 3.59
CA SER A 23 -15.24 1.57 2.48
C SER A 23 -15.96 1.63 1.12
N GLN A 24 -16.85 2.63 0.94
CA GLN A 24 -17.61 2.83 -0.30
C GLN A 24 -17.11 4.08 -1.05
N ILE A 25 -17.37 4.12 -2.35
CA ILE A 25 -17.14 5.29 -3.21
C ILE A 25 -18.48 5.88 -3.61
N SER A 26 -18.70 7.16 -3.32
CA SER A 26 -19.96 7.81 -3.66
C SER A 26 -20.22 7.83 -5.18
N PRO A 27 -21.48 7.78 -5.64
CA PRO A 27 -21.81 7.89 -7.06
C PRO A 27 -21.25 9.17 -7.70
N ARG A 28 -21.24 10.27 -6.95
CA ARG A 28 -20.67 11.55 -7.40
C ARG A 28 -19.15 11.45 -7.65
N THR A 29 -18.43 10.81 -6.73
CA THR A 29 -16.99 10.59 -6.87
C THR A 29 -16.67 9.69 -8.06
N ARG A 30 -17.43 8.60 -8.24
CA ARG A 30 -17.29 7.72 -9.42
C ARG A 30 -17.48 8.49 -10.73
N GLN A 31 -18.52 9.32 -10.81
CA GLN A 31 -18.79 10.12 -12.00
C GLN A 31 -17.67 11.12 -12.26
N ALA A 32 -17.18 11.81 -11.22
CA ALA A 32 -16.08 12.76 -11.38
C ALA A 32 -14.78 12.09 -11.90
N ILE A 33 -14.48 10.88 -11.43
CA ILE A 33 -13.33 10.09 -11.92
C ILE A 33 -13.55 9.70 -13.39
N ALA A 34 -14.74 9.22 -13.75
CA ALA A 34 -15.09 8.86 -15.12
C ALA A 34 -14.98 10.08 -16.07
N ASP A 35 -15.46 11.25 -15.63
CA ASP A 35 -15.38 12.49 -16.41
C ASP A 35 -13.91 12.95 -16.59
N ALA A 36 -13.08 12.83 -15.56
CA ALA A 36 -11.65 13.13 -15.64
C ALA A 36 -10.94 12.18 -16.61
N ALA A 37 -11.16 10.88 -16.47
CA ALA A 37 -10.62 9.87 -17.38
C ALA A 37 -11.07 10.07 -18.83
N GLY A 38 -12.36 10.43 -19.06
CA GLY A 38 -12.91 10.76 -20.37
C GLY A 38 -12.26 11.99 -21.02
N ARG A 39 -11.63 12.86 -20.25
CA ARG A 39 -10.84 14.02 -20.71
C ARG A 39 -9.35 13.71 -20.88
N GLY A 40 -8.95 12.46 -20.70
CA GLY A 40 -7.56 12.03 -20.81
C GLY A 40 -6.70 12.28 -19.56
N VAL A 41 -7.31 12.60 -18.42
CA VAL A 41 -6.62 12.69 -17.14
C VAL A 41 -6.38 11.27 -16.61
N ILE A 42 -5.14 10.96 -16.29
CA ILE A 42 -4.79 9.70 -15.63
C ILE A 42 -5.12 9.84 -14.14
N VAL A 43 -6.03 9.00 -13.65
CA VAL A 43 -6.37 8.93 -12.24
C VAL A 43 -5.88 7.59 -11.68
N LEU A 44 -5.21 7.60 -10.53
CA LEU A 44 -4.67 6.39 -9.94
C LEU A 44 -4.82 6.36 -8.41
N PRO A 45 -4.99 5.17 -7.80
CA PRO A 45 -4.89 5.01 -6.36
C PRO A 45 -3.44 5.17 -5.89
N CYS A 46 -3.26 5.91 -4.79
CA CYS A 46 -1.96 6.11 -4.14
C CYS A 46 -2.12 5.84 -2.64
N THR A 47 -1.72 4.63 -2.20
CA THR A 47 -2.13 4.09 -0.91
C THR A 47 -0.97 3.48 -0.11
N GLY A 48 -1.16 3.41 1.22
CA GLY A 48 -0.31 2.60 2.10
C GLY A 48 -0.54 1.09 1.99
N ARG A 49 -1.60 0.64 1.33
CA ARG A 49 -1.93 -0.78 1.17
C ARG A 49 -0.98 -1.45 0.16
N PRO A 50 -0.69 -2.76 0.29
CA PRO A 50 -0.04 -3.51 -0.78
C PRO A 50 -1.03 -3.74 -1.94
N LEU A 51 -0.54 -4.05 -3.13
CA LEU A 51 -1.38 -4.22 -4.34
C LEU A 51 -2.49 -5.25 -4.15
N ALA A 52 -2.19 -6.39 -3.56
CA ALA A 52 -3.17 -7.45 -3.28
C ALA A 52 -4.34 -6.99 -2.40
N SER A 53 -4.17 -5.90 -1.64
CA SER A 53 -5.22 -5.31 -0.79
C SER A 53 -5.91 -4.10 -1.43
N LEU A 54 -5.71 -3.88 -2.74
CA LEU A 54 -6.47 -2.87 -3.48
C LEU A 54 -7.92 -3.32 -3.59
N PRO A 55 -8.92 -2.53 -3.11
CA PRO A 55 -10.31 -2.94 -3.17
C PRO A 55 -10.81 -3.14 -4.62
N PRO A 56 -11.64 -4.19 -4.89
CA PRO A 56 -12.20 -4.43 -6.23
C PRO A 56 -12.91 -3.20 -6.80
N LEU A 57 -13.66 -2.50 -5.94
CA LEU A 57 -14.41 -1.31 -6.34
C LEU A 57 -13.52 -0.14 -6.81
N VAL A 58 -12.24 -0.11 -6.39
CA VAL A 58 -11.23 0.86 -6.86
C VAL A 58 -10.64 0.40 -8.18
N ALA A 59 -10.26 -0.88 -8.29
CA ALA A 59 -9.73 -1.45 -9.53
C ALA A 59 -10.74 -1.39 -10.69
N GLN A 60 -12.05 -1.36 -10.39
CA GLN A 60 -13.14 -1.26 -11.38
C GLN A 60 -13.49 0.17 -11.78
N LEU A 61 -12.85 1.20 -11.21
CA LEU A 61 -13.11 2.56 -11.61
C LEU A 61 -12.66 2.83 -13.07
N PRO A 62 -13.44 3.60 -13.83
CA PRO A 62 -13.09 3.92 -15.21
C PRO A 62 -11.72 4.61 -15.32
N GLY A 63 -10.87 4.11 -16.23
CA GLY A 63 -9.58 4.72 -16.55
C GLY A 63 -8.47 4.45 -15.53
N ILE A 64 -8.72 3.69 -14.48
CA ILE A 64 -7.64 3.22 -13.58
C ILE A 64 -6.75 2.24 -14.36
N ARG A 65 -5.47 2.53 -14.39
CA ARG A 65 -4.43 1.68 -15.00
C ARG A 65 -3.22 1.52 -14.10
N TYR A 66 -2.82 2.58 -13.42
CA TYR A 66 -1.65 2.59 -12.55
C TYR A 66 -2.06 2.55 -11.09
N ALA A 67 -1.16 2.10 -10.22
CA ALA A 67 -1.32 2.18 -8.78
C ALA A 67 0.03 2.47 -8.11
N ILE A 68 0.02 3.34 -7.10
CA ILE A 68 1.13 3.53 -6.17
C ILE A 68 0.72 2.88 -4.86
N THR A 69 1.52 1.95 -4.36
CA THR A 69 1.23 1.10 -3.20
C THR A 69 2.37 1.14 -2.18
N SER A 70 2.14 0.56 -1.00
CA SER A 70 3.18 0.47 0.05
C SER A 70 3.79 1.83 0.40
N ASN A 71 2.97 2.93 0.44
CA ASN A 71 3.39 4.32 0.68
C ASN A 71 4.38 4.87 -0.37
N GLY A 72 4.36 4.38 -1.60
CA GLY A 72 5.28 4.80 -2.65
C GLY A 72 6.41 3.81 -2.92
N ALA A 73 6.53 2.75 -2.11
CA ALA A 73 7.58 1.75 -2.32
C ALA A 73 7.39 0.89 -3.57
N ALA A 74 6.18 0.83 -4.14
CA ALA A 74 5.92 0.11 -5.38
C ALA A 74 4.97 0.86 -6.30
N VAL A 75 5.30 0.92 -7.59
CA VAL A 75 4.51 1.53 -8.67
C VAL A 75 4.17 0.45 -9.70
N TRP A 76 2.91 0.34 -10.05
CA TRP A 76 2.39 -0.73 -10.90
C TRP A 76 1.66 -0.21 -12.13
N ASP A 77 1.86 -0.86 -13.27
CA ASP A 77 0.95 -0.81 -14.43
C ASP A 77 0.06 -2.07 -14.38
N MET A 78 -1.22 -1.87 -14.11
CA MET A 78 -2.22 -2.94 -14.03
C MET A 78 -2.88 -3.23 -15.39
N GLY A 79 -2.44 -2.56 -16.45
CA GLY A 79 -2.99 -2.74 -17.80
C GLY A 79 -4.39 -2.17 -17.97
N THR A 80 -5.14 -2.75 -18.91
CA THR A 80 -6.50 -2.31 -19.27
C THR A 80 -7.61 -3.01 -18.48
N ASP A 81 -7.28 -4.07 -17.75
CA ASP A 81 -8.18 -4.79 -16.84
C ASP A 81 -7.54 -4.91 -15.44
N PRO A 82 -7.54 -3.82 -14.66
CA PRO A 82 -6.88 -3.80 -13.36
C PRO A 82 -7.47 -4.80 -12.36
N LEU A 83 -8.77 -5.05 -12.43
CA LEU A 83 -9.42 -6.01 -11.55
C LEU A 83 -8.85 -7.42 -11.77
N SER A 84 -8.85 -7.88 -13.01
CA SER A 84 -8.29 -9.18 -13.36
C SER A 84 -6.79 -9.24 -13.06
N ALA A 85 -6.03 -8.20 -13.38
CA ALA A 85 -4.59 -8.15 -13.13
C ALA A 85 -4.26 -8.32 -11.63
N VAL A 86 -4.94 -7.59 -10.76
CA VAL A 86 -4.71 -7.65 -9.30
C VAL A 86 -5.14 -9.00 -8.74
N TYR A 87 -6.34 -9.46 -9.08
CA TYR A 87 -6.91 -10.65 -8.45
C TYR A 87 -6.33 -11.96 -8.98
N SER A 88 -5.98 -12.05 -10.27
CA SER A 88 -5.40 -13.27 -10.83
C SER A 88 -3.98 -13.54 -10.33
N ARG A 89 -3.20 -12.48 -10.06
CA ARG A 89 -1.85 -12.63 -9.51
C ARG A 89 -1.86 -13.28 -8.11
N TYR A 90 -2.91 -13.03 -7.33
CA TYR A 90 -2.99 -13.39 -5.92
C TYR A 90 -4.03 -14.45 -5.60
N SER A 91 -4.83 -14.91 -6.57
CA SER A 91 -5.73 -16.05 -6.43
C SER A 91 -5.03 -17.37 -6.78
N ASP A 92 -5.56 -18.48 -6.25
CA ASP A 92 -5.04 -19.82 -6.56
C ASP A 92 -4.97 -20.09 -8.08
N ALA A 93 -3.95 -20.86 -8.48
CA ALA A 93 -3.42 -21.06 -9.82
C ALA A 93 -4.41 -21.57 -10.92
N THR A 94 -5.70 -21.67 -10.64
CA THR A 94 -6.69 -22.18 -11.59
C THR A 94 -7.31 -21.12 -12.49
N GLN A 95 -7.12 -19.83 -12.19
CA GLN A 95 -7.64 -18.71 -12.99
C GLN A 95 -6.56 -17.65 -13.25
N ARG A 96 -5.46 -18.01 -13.90
CA ARG A 96 -4.48 -17.02 -14.33
C ARG A 96 -5.08 -16.16 -15.43
N SER A 97 -5.20 -14.86 -15.20
CA SER A 97 -5.45 -13.87 -16.26
C SER A 97 -4.28 -13.83 -17.23
N THR A 98 -4.56 -13.49 -18.46
CA THR A 98 -3.55 -13.20 -19.49
C THR A 98 -2.81 -11.88 -19.24
N HIS A 99 -3.24 -11.09 -18.24
CA HIS A 99 -2.66 -9.79 -17.90
C HIS A 99 -2.26 -9.78 -16.42
N GLU A 100 -0.96 -9.96 -16.17
CA GLU A 100 -0.38 -9.73 -14.86
C GLU A 100 0.02 -8.25 -14.73
N PRO A 101 -0.11 -7.62 -13.52
CA PRO A 101 0.37 -6.28 -13.31
C PRO A 101 1.88 -6.24 -13.46
N VAL A 102 2.38 -5.21 -14.12
CA VAL A 102 3.82 -4.98 -14.32
C VAL A 102 4.31 -4.04 -13.23
N LEU A 103 5.32 -4.48 -12.50
CA LEU A 103 6.02 -3.63 -11.54
C LEU A 103 6.92 -2.67 -12.32
N LEU A 104 6.60 -1.37 -12.27
CA LEU A 104 7.36 -0.32 -12.96
C LEU A 104 8.53 0.16 -12.11
N GLU A 105 8.32 0.29 -10.81
CA GLU A 105 9.32 0.78 -9.87
C GLU A 105 9.13 0.12 -8.50
N ARG A 106 10.23 -0.16 -7.82
CA ARG A 106 10.24 -0.78 -6.49
C ARG A 106 11.40 -0.24 -5.66
N HIS A 107 11.09 0.20 -4.46
CA HIS A 107 12.04 0.67 -3.47
C HIS A 107 11.96 -0.16 -2.21
N CYS A 108 12.94 -1.02 -1.99
CA CYS A 108 13.06 -1.81 -0.77
C CYS A 108 13.98 -1.13 0.23
N LEU A 109 13.78 -1.42 1.52
CA LEU A 109 14.77 -1.09 2.52
C LEU A 109 16.09 -1.82 2.22
N PRO A 110 17.26 -1.19 2.46
CA PRO A 110 18.53 -1.93 2.47
C PRO A 110 18.44 -3.12 3.42
N PRO A 111 18.99 -4.30 3.08
CA PRO A 111 18.77 -5.53 3.86
C PRO A 111 19.20 -5.42 5.33
N GLU A 112 20.29 -4.72 5.62
CA GLU A 112 20.75 -4.46 6.99
C GLU A 112 19.77 -3.59 7.74
N THR A 113 19.35 -2.47 7.15
CA THR A 113 18.34 -1.56 7.70
C THR A 113 17.02 -2.29 7.94
N ALA A 114 16.59 -3.15 7.00
CA ALA A 114 15.38 -3.95 7.17
C ALA A 114 15.46 -4.89 8.39
N ARG A 115 16.62 -5.54 8.62
CA ARG A 115 16.84 -6.40 9.79
C ARG A 115 16.83 -5.61 11.10
N GLU A 116 17.49 -4.45 11.12
CA GLU A 116 17.54 -3.59 12.31
C GLU A 116 16.15 -3.01 12.65
N VAL A 117 15.40 -2.55 11.65
CA VAL A 117 14.02 -2.07 11.81
C VAL A 117 13.09 -3.21 12.26
N PHE A 118 13.25 -4.41 11.70
CA PHE A 118 12.52 -5.59 12.16
C PHE A 118 12.80 -5.91 13.62
N ALA A 119 14.08 -5.92 14.02
CA ALA A 119 14.46 -6.15 15.42
C ALA A 119 13.86 -5.08 16.36
N LEU A 120 13.80 -3.83 15.91
CA LEU A 120 13.18 -2.75 16.65
C LEU A 120 11.67 -2.96 16.85
N TYR A 121 10.95 -3.42 15.81
CA TYR A 121 9.53 -3.78 15.92
C TYR A 121 9.30 -4.95 16.89
N ARG A 122 10.22 -5.93 16.94
CA ARG A 122 10.11 -7.09 17.83
C ARG A 122 10.21 -6.76 19.32
N GLU A 123 10.59 -5.54 19.67
CA GLU A 123 10.55 -5.04 21.06
C GLU A 123 9.13 -4.67 21.51
N TYR A 124 8.17 -4.59 20.56
CA TYR A 124 6.79 -4.21 20.84
C TYR A 124 5.85 -5.41 20.66
N HIS A 125 4.70 -5.33 21.32
CA HIS A 125 3.60 -6.28 21.10
C HIS A 125 2.61 -5.72 20.10
N GLY A 126 2.19 -6.56 19.14
CA GLY A 126 1.22 -6.18 18.12
C GLY A 126 1.39 -6.96 16.81
N PRO A 127 0.39 -6.94 15.92
CA PRO A 127 0.47 -7.56 14.61
C PRO A 127 1.44 -6.78 13.72
N LEU A 128 2.59 -7.37 13.43
CA LEU A 128 3.56 -6.84 12.47
C LEU A 128 3.31 -7.44 11.10
N SER A 129 3.06 -6.58 10.12
CA SER A 129 2.96 -6.92 8.71
C SER A 129 4.21 -6.45 7.97
N ILE A 130 4.78 -7.33 7.14
CA ILE A 130 5.86 -7.01 6.21
C ILE A 130 5.28 -6.99 4.81
N PHE A 131 5.53 -5.92 4.04
CA PHE A 131 5.05 -5.79 2.66
C PHE A 131 6.18 -6.08 1.69
N SER A 132 5.91 -6.96 0.75
CA SER A 132 6.85 -7.37 -0.30
C SER A 132 6.07 -7.89 -1.51
N ASP A 133 6.52 -7.57 -2.71
CA ASP A 133 5.93 -8.01 -3.98
C ASP A 133 4.39 -7.83 -4.05
N GLY A 134 3.94 -6.67 -3.57
CA GLY A 134 2.52 -6.30 -3.56
C GLY A 134 1.65 -7.08 -2.56
N ARG A 135 2.21 -7.81 -1.62
CA ARG A 135 1.53 -8.62 -0.59
C ARG A 135 1.91 -8.19 0.82
N SER A 136 1.13 -8.64 1.80
CA SER A 136 1.52 -8.57 3.22
C SER A 136 1.83 -9.95 3.77
N TYR A 137 2.84 -10.03 4.63
CA TYR A 137 3.29 -11.23 5.31
C TYR A 137 3.18 -11.02 6.81
N LEU A 138 2.54 -11.97 7.51
CA LEU A 138 2.45 -12.05 8.96
C LEU A 138 2.75 -13.49 9.39
N ASP A 139 3.14 -13.68 10.64
CA ASP A 139 3.11 -15.02 11.24
C ASP A 139 1.73 -15.33 11.84
N GLY A 140 1.54 -16.57 12.29
CA GLY A 140 0.27 -17.02 12.86
C GLY A 140 -0.14 -16.22 14.10
N ALA A 141 0.80 -15.79 14.93
CA ALA A 141 0.53 -14.96 16.10
C ALA A 141 0.09 -13.55 15.70
N GLY A 142 0.79 -12.94 14.74
CA GLY A 142 0.42 -11.64 14.18
C GLY A 142 -0.94 -11.66 13.51
N MET A 143 -1.27 -12.74 12.78
CA MET A 143 -2.59 -12.91 12.18
C MET A 143 -3.71 -13.00 13.23
N ALA A 144 -3.49 -13.77 14.30
CA ALA A 144 -4.46 -13.87 15.39
C ALA A 144 -4.72 -12.52 16.06
N LEU A 145 -3.66 -11.76 16.37
CA LEU A 145 -3.76 -10.41 16.93
C LEU A 145 -4.46 -9.44 15.97
N PHE A 146 -4.18 -9.56 14.67
CA PHE A 146 -4.81 -8.74 13.64
C PHE A 146 -6.32 -9.00 13.56
N GLN A 147 -6.73 -10.27 13.57
CA GLN A 147 -8.14 -10.66 13.56
C GLN A 147 -8.88 -10.18 14.80
N ASP A 148 -8.28 -10.34 15.99
CA ASP A 148 -8.87 -9.91 17.24
C ASP A 148 -9.13 -8.39 17.26
N ARG A 149 -8.19 -7.59 16.80
CA ARG A 149 -8.34 -6.14 16.65
C ARG A 149 -9.39 -5.73 15.62
N HIS A 150 -9.51 -6.46 14.51
CA HIS A 150 -10.55 -6.22 13.50
C HIS A 150 -11.96 -6.50 14.05
N ILE A 151 -12.13 -7.57 14.81
CA ILE A 151 -13.39 -7.89 15.49
C ILE A 151 -13.76 -6.77 16.48
N GLN A 152 -12.81 -6.28 17.25
CA GLN A 152 -13.02 -5.18 18.21
C GLN A 152 -13.38 -3.84 17.54
N ARG A 153 -12.94 -3.58 16.30
CA ARG A 153 -13.17 -2.32 15.57
C ARG A 153 -14.37 -2.31 14.64
N HIS A 154 -15.22 -3.35 14.69
CA HIS A 154 -16.41 -3.48 13.84
C HIS A 154 -16.14 -3.40 12.32
N SER A 155 -14.95 -3.78 11.89
CA SER A 155 -14.64 -3.87 10.46
C SER A 155 -15.39 -5.07 9.86
N THR A 156 -16.28 -4.81 8.92
CA THR A 156 -17.09 -5.84 8.22
C THR A 156 -16.27 -6.73 7.27
N GLU A 157 -15.01 -6.39 7.03
CA GLU A 157 -14.08 -7.19 6.24
C GLU A 157 -13.08 -7.91 7.15
N ALA A 158 -13.52 -8.97 7.80
CA ALA A 158 -12.59 -9.92 8.44
C ALA A 158 -11.65 -10.46 7.35
N ARG A 159 -10.37 -10.09 7.39
CA ARG A 159 -9.36 -10.71 6.52
C ARG A 159 -9.28 -12.18 6.89
N GLN A 160 -9.54 -13.04 5.93
CA GLN A 160 -9.34 -14.47 6.13
C GLN A 160 -7.86 -14.79 5.90
N PRO A 161 -7.28 -15.70 6.70
CA PRO A 161 -6.00 -16.29 6.37
C PRO A 161 -6.09 -16.86 4.95
N ASP A 162 -5.08 -16.60 4.12
CA ASP A 162 -4.98 -17.14 2.76
C ASP A 162 -6.05 -16.66 1.75
N ASP A 163 -6.58 -15.45 1.91
CA ASP A 163 -7.42 -14.83 0.86
C ASP A 163 -6.59 -14.31 -0.35
N GLY A 164 -5.35 -14.71 -0.46
CA GLY A 164 -4.38 -14.25 -1.47
C GLY A 164 -3.79 -12.86 -1.21
N ARG A 165 -4.37 -12.09 -0.27
CA ARG A 165 -3.93 -10.73 0.06
C ARG A 165 -2.85 -10.71 1.14
N THR A 166 -2.97 -11.63 2.09
CA THR A 166 -2.06 -11.76 3.22
C THR A 166 -1.53 -13.18 3.28
N HIS A 167 -0.22 -13.32 3.29
CA HIS A 167 0.45 -14.61 3.48
C HIS A 167 0.76 -14.82 4.96
N VAL A 168 0.22 -15.91 5.50
CA VAL A 168 0.62 -16.36 6.84
C VAL A 168 1.86 -17.25 6.69
N VAL A 169 2.99 -16.72 7.13
CA VAL A 169 4.24 -17.46 7.16
C VAL A 169 4.37 -18.20 8.48
N ARG A 170 5.18 -19.26 8.49
CA ARG A 170 5.42 -20.03 9.71
C ARG A 170 6.13 -19.20 10.78
N ASP A 171 7.10 -18.40 10.37
CA ASP A 171 7.98 -17.64 11.24
C ASP A 171 8.51 -16.42 10.47
N LEU A 172 8.29 -15.22 11.01
CA LEU A 172 8.78 -13.98 10.39
C LEU A 172 10.29 -13.83 10.49
N ASP A 173 10.95 -14.36 11.55
CA ASP A 173 12.40 -14.32 11.67
C ASP A 173 13.06 -15.19 10.58
N GLU A 174 12.50 -16.38 10.32
CA GLU A 174 12.93 -17.24 9.22
C GLU A 174 12.70 -16.56 7.87
N TRP A 175 11.54 -15.91 7.67
CA TRP A 175 11.23 -15.18 6.46
C TRP A 175 12.22 -14.02 6.25
N MET A 176 12.44 -13.19 7.26
CA MET A 176 13.36 -12.06 7.22
C MET A 176 14.81 -12.48 6.94
N SER A 177 15.25 -13.64 7.44
CA SER A 177 16.59 -14.14 7.17
C SER A 177 16.88 -14.34 5.68
N ARG A 178 15.85 -14.65 4.90
CA ARG A 178 15.94 -14.94 3.45
C ARG A 178 15.53 -13.76 2.57
N HIS A 179 14.57 -12.92 3.03
CA HIS A 179 13.86 -11.95 2.21
C HIS A 179 14.06 -10.49 2.65
N ALA A 180 15.02 -10.19 3.52
CA ALA A 180 15.26 -8.83 4.00
C ALA A 180 15.50 -7.82 2.85
N HIS A 181 16.00 -8.26 1.71
CA HIS A 181 16.25 -7.45 0.51
C HIS A 181 14.98 -7.17 -0.31
N GLU A 182 13.84 -7.76 0.05
CA GLU A 182 12.57 -7.62 -0.66
C GLU A 182 11.57 -6.76 0.12
N VAL A 183 11.94 -6.25 1.28
CA VAL A 183 11.02 -5.51 2.16
C VAL A 183 10.76 -4.11 1.62
N GLU A 184 9.52 -3.89 1.19
CA GLU A 184 9.00 -2.59 0.73
C GLU A 184 8.58 -1.71 1.91
N LYS A 185 7.87 -2.31 2.89
CA LYS A 185 7.30 -1.60 4.02
C LYS A 185 7.08 -2.53 5.21
N PHE A 186 7.27 -1.98 6.41
CA PHE A 186 6.75 -2.54 7.65
C PHE A 186 5.51 -1.79 8.10
N CYS A 187 4.57 -2.48 8.73
CA CYS A 187 3.41 -1.88 9.38
C CYS A 187 3.07 -2.67 10.64
N MET A 188 3.03 -2.01 11.79
CA MET A 188 2.58 -2.61 13.04
C MET A 188 1.47 -1.77 13.65
N PHE A 189 0.45 -2.44 14.20
CA PHE A 189 -0.53 -1.83 15.08
C PHE A 189 -0.16 -2.11 16.53
N PHE A 190 -0.10 -1.07 17.33
CA PHE A 190 0.31 -1.12 18.74
C PHE A 190 -0.90 -1.26 19.67
N ASP A 191 -0.66 -1.67 20.91
CA ASP A 191 -1.72 -1.90 21.91
C ASP A 191 -2.42 -0.62 22.33
N SER A 192 -1.77 0.53 22.22
CA SER A 192 -2.39 1.83 22.46
C SER A 192 -1.82 2.93 21.57
N ILE A 193 -2.56 4.03 21.46
CA ILE A 193 -2.15 5.23 20.73
C ILE A 193 -0.87 5.82 21.34
N GLU A 194 -0.74 5.82 22.66
CA GLU A 194 0.43 6.35 23.37
C GLU A 194 1.68 5.56 23.05
N ILE A 195 1.58 4.22 23.00
CA ILE A 195 2.69 3.35 22.59
C ILE A 195 3.06 3.61 21.13
N ALA A 196 2.09 3.74 20.25
CA ALA A 196 2.32 4.04 18.84
C ALA A 196 3.02 5.40 18.65
N GLN A 197 2.62 6.43 19.39
CA GLN A 197 3.25 7.74 19.35
C GLN A 197 4.70 7.71 19.85
N ALA A 198 4.96 7.03 20.96
CA ALA A 198 6.31 6.85 21.48
C ALA A 198 7.19 6.04 20.50
N ALA A 199 6.65 4.99 19.92
CA ALA A 199 7.31 4.20 18.88
C ALA A 199 7.63 5.05 17.65
N LEU A 200 6.67 5.87 17.16
CA LEU A 200 6.88 6.75 16.01
C LEU A 200 8.07 7.70 16.21
N VAL A 201 8.20 8.30 17.41
CA VAL A 201 9.36 9.16 17.72
C VAL A 201 10.67 8.38 17.61
N ARG A 202 10.68 7.14 18.14
CA ARG A 202 11.86 6.27 18.08
C ARG A 202 12.19 5.84 16.65
N PHE A 203 11.21 5.46 15.86
CA PHE A 203 11.42 5.10 14.45
C PHE A 203 11.88 6.30 13.62
N ARG A 204 11.35 7.50 13.85
CA ARG A 204 11.80 8.73 13.15
C ARG A 204 13.23 9.12 13.46
N ALA A 205 13.75 8.73 14.60
CA ALA A 205 15.15 8.94 14.97
C ALA A 205 16.09 7.89 14.33
N PHE A 206 15.55 6.82 13.72
CA PHE A 206 16.34 5.80 13.08
C PHE A 206 16.79 6.26 11.68
N PRO A 207 18.11 6.17 11.35
CA PRO A 207 18.60 6.65 10.06
C PRO A 207 18.19 5.72 8.91
N GLY A 208 18.03 6.29 7.72
CA GLY A 208 17.81 5.52 6.50
C GLY A 208 16.38 5.04 6.27
N ILE A 209 15.41 5.53 7.05
CA ILE A 209 14.00 5.21 6.89
C ILE A 209 13.10 6.44 6.93
N GLU A 210 11.90 6.29 6.39
CA GLU A 210 10.75 7.15 6.64
C GLU A 210 9.77 6.43 7.56
N ALA A 211 9.29 7.11 8.61
CA ALA A 211 8.32 6.58 9.54
C ALA A 211 7.09 7.48 9.64
N VAL A 212 5.92 6.93 9.34
CA VAL A 212 4.62 7.63 9.31
C VAL A 212 3.55 6.86 10.07
N GLN A 213 2.43 7.54 10.36
CA GLN A 213 1.21 6.92 10.88
C GLN A 213 0.14 6.93 9.79
N GLY A 214 -0.41 5.75 9.45
CA GLY A 214 -1.61 5.61 8.63
C GLY A 214 -2.88 5.57 9.46
N ALA A 215 -2.77 5.24 10.77
CA ALA A 215 -3.82 5.26 11.77
C ALA A 215 -3.25 5.71 13.11
N PRO A 216 -4.08 6.17 14.07
CA PRO A 216 -3.58 6.69 15.35
C PRO A 216 -2.71 5.72 16.14
N ASP A 217 -2.92 4.42 15.97
CA ASP A 217 -2.30 3.34 16.72
C ASP A 217 -1.35 2.47 15.88
N ASN A 218 -0.92 2.93 14.70
CA ASN A 218 0.08 2.22 13.92
C ASN A 218 1.34 3.05 13.67
N VAL A 219 2.40 2.37 13.28
CA VAL A 219 3.60 2.97 12.66
C VAL A 219 3.92 2.17 11.40
N GLU A 220 4.18 2.88 10.33
CA GLU A 220 4.56 2.36 9.04
C GLU A 220 5.96 2.86 8.68
N VAL A 221 6.82 1.98 8.18
CA VAL A 221 8.21 2.30 7.84
C VAL A 221 8.52 1.86 6.43
N THR A 222 9.06 2.80 5.64
CA THR A 222 9.64 2.59 4.30
C THR A 222 11.11 3.01 4.29
N ALA A 223 11.82 2.80 3.19
CA ALA A 223 13.17 3.32 3.02
C ALA A 223 13.17 4.86 2.98
N ALA A 224 14.27 5.49 3.36
CA ALA A 224 14.43 6.95 3.30
C ALA A 224 14.16 7.50 1.90
N GLY A 225 13.43 8.62 1.82
CA GLY A 225 13.05 9.26 0.57
C GLY A 225 11.95 8.55 -0.21
N VAL A 226 11.39 7.47 0.32
CA VAL A 226 10.26 6.72 -0.28
C VAL A 226 8.96 7.21 0.33
N ASP A 227 8.21 7.96 -0.44
CA ASP A 227 6.88 8.45 -0.09
C ASP A 227 5.94 8.50 -1.31
N LYS A 228 4.66 8.73 -1.06
CA LYS A 228 3.63 8.80 -2.11
C LYS A 228 3.90 9.91 -3.14
N GLY A 229 4.48 11.02 -2.71
CA GLY A 229 4.75 12.18 -3.58
C GLY A 229 5.93 11.92 -4.50
N THR A 230 7.04 11.38 -3.99
CA THR A 230 8.21 11.00 -4.79
C THR A 230 7.84 9.94 -5.83
N ALA A 231 7.07 8.91 -5.46
CA ALA A 231 6.60 7.89 -6.39
C ALA A 231 5.66 8.46 -7.47
N LEU A 232 4.79 9.42 -7.11
CA LEU A 232 3.91 10.08 -8.07
C LEU A 232 4.72 10.89 -9.10
N LEU A 233 5.73 11.63 -8.65
CA LEU A 233 6.58 12.42 -9.54
C LEU A 233 7.43 11.52 -10.45
N ALA A 234 7.96 10.41 -9.95
CA ALA A 234 8.67 9.42 -10.76
C ALA A 234 7.77 8.82 -11.85
N LEU A 235 6.52 8.46 -11.49
CA LEU A 235 5.54 7.99 -12.48
C LEU A 235 5.19 9.09 -13.49
N ALA A 236 5.06 10.35 -13.07
CA ALA A 236 4.80 11.47 -13.96
C ALA A 236 5.93 11.65 -14.98
N ASP A 237 7.18 11.60 -14.52
CA ASP A 237 8.38 11.68 -15.39
C ASP A 237 8.40 10.52 -16.38
N TRP A 238 8.12 9.29 -15.94
CA TRP A 238 8.05 8.12 -16.82
C TRP A 238 6.94 8.27 -17.89
N LEU A 239 5.81 8.90 -17.55
CA LEU A 239 4.70 9.18 -18.47
C LEU A 239 4.92 10.43 -19.35
N GLY A 240 6.01 11.18 -19.17
CA GLY A 240 6.25 12.46 -19.83
C GLY A 240 5.24 13.55 -19.44
N ILE A 241 4.81 13.55 -18.18
CA ILE A 241 3.87 14.51 -17.59
C ILE A 241 4.67 15.46 -16.70
N PRO A 242 4.67 16.78 -17.00
CA PRO A 242 5.39 17.73 -16.18
C PRO A 242 4.76 17.87 -14.79
N ARG A 243 5.57 18.20 -13.78
CA ARG A 243 5.14 18.32 -12.37
C ARG A 243 3.95 19.26 -12.20
N GLU A 244 3.88 20.33 -12.98
CA GLU A 244 2.81 21.35 -12.91
C GLU A 244 1.45 20.81 -13.43
N ALA A 245 1.45 19.64 -14.07
CA ALA A 245 0.26 18.94 -14.55
C ALA A 245 -0.12 17.73 -13.67
N THR A 246 0.50 17.63 -12.50
CA THR A 246 0.30 16.53 -11.54
C THR A 246 -0.49 17.03 -10.33
#